data_abd0becd0d011965f849a218a32099d2
#
_entry.id   abd0becd0d011965f849a218a32099d2
#
_cell.length_a   1.000
_cell.length_b   1.000
_cell.length_c   1.000
_cell.angle_alpha   90.00
_cell.angle_beta   90.00
_cell.angle_gamma   90.00
#
_symmetry.space_group_name_H-M   'P 1'
#
loop_
_entity.id
_entity.type
_entity.pdbx_description
1 polymer ?
#
loop_
_entity_poly.entity_id
_entity_poly.type
_entity_poly.pdbx_seq_one_letter_code
_entity_poly.pdbx_strand_id
1 'polypeptide(L)'
;LTGKNGGLQNVFVYLRESSLDDSLIHPDYLKLPETVTIQNKGCIFQPHVAGLWVNRQKLLAENKDLCAHGFQVKAYRNTSLNQVLPPGEKMIHGFEYGEKLPLRMSCSIHPWQEGWLVALNHPYFATTDETGRFQIKNLPVGEWEFQLWQEKAGYLAARPEWKRGRLKLKIAPGENDLGLIKVSPSVFAGK
;
A
#
# COMPACT_ATOMS: atom_id res chain seq x y z
N LEU A 1 -15.18 -0.67 4.14
CA LEU A 1 -14.62 0.68 3.97
C LEU A 1 -14.42 1.39 5.30
N THR A 2 -15.44 1.48 6.12
CA THR A 2 -15.38 2.12 7.44
C THR A 2 -15.14 1.06 8.49
N GLY A 3 -14.04 1.22 9.24
CA GLY A 3 -13.72 0.42 10.41
C GLY A 3 -14.39 0.96 11.67
N LYS A 4 -13.74 0.75 12.82
CA LYS A 4 -14.22 1.21 14.11
C LYS A 4 -14.30 2.74 14.17
N ASN A 5 -15.31 3.27 14.84
CA ASN A 5 -15.51 4.72 15.06
C ASN A 5 -15.57 5.57 13.77
N GLY A 6 -15.98 4.98 12.65
CA GLY A 6 -16.03 5.69 11.36
C GLY A 6 -14.67 5.92 10.71
N GLY A 7 -13.59 5.32 11.22
CA GLY A 7 -12.26 5.39 10.62
C GLY A 7 -12.24 4.77 9.22
N LEU A 8 -11.58 5.39 8.27
CA LEU A 8 -11.44 4.87 6.92
C LEU A 8 -10.21 3.96 6.86
N GLN A 9 -10.45 2.65 6.80
CA GLN A 9 -9.40 1.63 6.73
C GLN A 9 -8.86 1.45 5.31
N ASN A 10 -7.62 0.97 5.20
CA ASN A 10 -6.97 0.62 3.94
C ASN A 10 -6.75 1.83 3.00
N VAL A 11 -6.62 3.03 3.55
CA VAL A 11 -6.08 4.16 2.79
C VAL A 11 -4.57 4.02 2.73
N PHE A 12 -4.02 3.98 1.54
CA PHE A 12 -2.59 4.00 1.32
C PHE A 12 -2.11 5.45 1.23
N VAL A 13 -1.18 5.82 2.10
CA VAL A 13 -0.56 7.15 2.17
C VAL A 13 0.91 7.01 1.88
N TYR A 14 1.43 7.72 0.93
CA TYR A 14 2.84 7.60 0.53
C TYR A 14 3.44 8.90 0.03
N LEU A 15 4.74 9.03 0.23
CA LEU A 15 5.53 10.10 -0.36
C LEU A 15 5.56 9.93 -1.88
N ARG A 16 5.29 11.00 -2.62
CA ARG A 16 5.14 10.97 -4.08
C ARG A 16 6.45 11.32 -4.78
N GLU A 17 7.52 10.62 -4.44
CA GLU A 17 8.79 10.75 -5.13
C GLU A 17 9.10 9.49 -5.94
N SER A 18 9.55 9.65 -7.19
CA SER A 18 9.92 8.52 -8.05
C SER A 18 11.28 7.93 -7.69
N SER A 19 12.15 8.74 -7.11
CA SER A 19 13.46 8.36 -6.56
C SER A 19 13.82 9.32 -5.45
N LEU A 20 14.29 8.78 -4.34
CA LEU A 20 14.92 9.55 -3.27
C LEU A 20 16.41 9.23 -3.28
N ASP A 21 17.22 10.24 -2.96
CA ASP A 21 18.63 10.02 -2.66
C ASP A 21 18.75 9.08 -1.45
N ASP A 22 19.66 8.12 -1.50
CA ASP A 22 19.85 7.13 -0.43
C ASP A 22 20.20 7.81 0.91
N SER A 23 20.83 8.99 0.90
CA SER A 23 21.12 9.77 2.10
C SER A 23 19.88 10.30 2.83
N LEU A 24 18.74 10.36 2.14
CA LEU A 24 17.45 10.73 2.71
C LEU A 24 16.69 9.55 3.31
N ILE A 25 17.21 8.33 3.16
CA ILE A 25 16.60 7.14 3.75
C ILE A 25 17.13 6.97 5.17
N HIS A 26 16.22 7.06 6.14
CA HIS A 26 16.60 6.87 7.54
C HIS A 26 17.11 5.45 7.79
N PRO A 27 18.22 5.26 8.55
CA PRO A 27 18.85 3.94 8.77
C PRO A 27 17.93 2.86 9.35
N ASP A 28 16.88 3.23 10.08
CA ASP A 28 15.93 2.24 10.61
C ASP A 28 15.18 1.49 9.52
N TYR A 29 14.97 2.10 8.36
CA TYR A 29 14.34 1.42 7.23
C TYR A 29 15.24 0.35 6.60
N LEU A 30 16.56 0.44 6.76
CA LEU A 30 17.49 -0.59 6.30
C LEU A 30 17.37 -1.89 7.10
N LYS A 31 16.71 -1.86 8.27
CA LYS A 31 16.44 -3.01 9.15
C LYS A 31 15.09 -3.67 8.87
N LEU A 32 14.31 -3.17 7.90
CA LEU A 32 13.05 -3.80 7.54
C LEU A 32 13.27 -5.25 7.05
N PRO A 33 12.28 -6.13 7.27
CA PRO A 33 12.34 -7.49 6.73
C PRO A 33 12.55 -7.48 5.20
N GLU A 34 13.31 -8.44 4.69
CA GLU A 34 13.55 -8.59 3.24
C GLU A 34 12.30 -8.99 2.45
N THR A 35 11.23 -9.36 3.16
CA THR A 35 9.97 -9.75 2.53
C THR A 35 8.77 -9.00 3.13
N VAL A 36 7.82 -8.70 2.26
CA VAL A 36 6.46 -8.29 2.62
C VAL A 36 5.55 -9.48 2.36
N THR A 37 4.91 -9.97 3.42
CA THR A 37 4.09 -11.19 3.34
C THR A 37 2.63 -10.85 3.07
N ILE A 38 2.06 -11.49 2.06
CA ILE A 38 0.63 -11.53 1.76
C ILE A 38 0.16 -12.97 1.89
N GLN A 39 -0.84 -13.21 2.75
CA GLN A 39 -1.40 -14.52 2.97
C GLN A 39 -2.78 -14.66 2.34
N ASN A 40 -3.03 -15.80 1.71
CA ASN A 40 -4.38 -16.28 1.44
C ASN A 40 -4.86 -16.97 2.72
N LYS A 41 -5.81 -16.37 3.43
CA LYS A 41 -6.37 -16.92 4.67
C LYS A 41 -7.84 -16.60 4.80
N GLY A 42 -8.69 -17.64 4.87
CA GLY A 42 -10.14 -17.48 4.86
C GLY A 42 -10.66 -16.99 3.51
N CYS A 43 -10.04 -17.40 2.41
CA CYS A 43 -10.34 -16.97 1.04
C CYS A 43 -10.30 -15.44 0.82
N ILE A 44 -9.41 -14.75 1.54
CA ILE A 44 -9.10 -13.32 1.35
C ILE A 44 -7.58 -13.09 1.41
N PHE A 45 -7.10 -12.00 0.82
CA PHE A 45 -5.72 -11.56 0.99
C PHE A 45 -5.55 -10.79 2.30
N GLN A 46 -4.56 -11.17 3.09
CA GLN A 46 -4.18 -10.54 4.35
C GLN A 46 -2.69 -10.18 4.36
N PRO A 47 -2.32 -8.89 4.51
CA PRO A 47 -3.21 -7.72 4.55
C PRO A 47 -3.90 -7.47 3.19
N HIS A 48 -5.05 -6.76 3.23
CA HIS A 48 -5.79 -6.39 2.02
C HIS A 48 -5.04 -5.36 1.15
N VAL A 49 -4.31 -4.44 1.79
CA VAL A 49 -3.44 -3.46 1.14
C VAL A 49 -2.05 -3.55 1.76
N ALA A 50 -1.02 -3.67 0.93
CA ALA A 50 0.36 -3.70 1.37
C ALA A 50 1.24 -2.75 0.56
N GLY A 51 2.27 -2.21 1.20
CA GLY A 51 3.35 -1.48 0.55
C GLY A 51 4.62 -2.32 0.48
N LEU A 52 5.40 -2.14 -0.57
CA LEU A 52 6.67 -2.83 -0.79
C LEU A 52 7.71 -1.82 -1.28
N TRP A 53 8.87 -1.81 -0.63
CA TRP A 53 10.03 -1.06 -1.08
C TRP A 53 10.84 -1.92 -2.06
N VAL A 54 10.75 -1.61 -3.37
CA VAL A 54 11.44 -2.37 -4.42
C VAL A 54 12.96 -2.35 -4.23
N ASN A 55 13.65 -3.36 -4.73
CA ASN A 55 15.10 -3.58 -4.59
C ASN A 55 15.60 -3.83 -3.15
N ARG A 56 14.71 -3.69 -2.15
CA ARG A 56 15.02 -4.03 -0.74
C ARG A 56 14.14 -5.14 -0.21
N GLN A 57 12.90 -5.19 -0.68
CA GLN A 57 11.93 -6.18 -0.23
C GLN A 57 11.37 -6.96 -1.42
N LYS A 58 11.04 -8.22 -1.17
CA LYS A 58 10.33 -9.09 -2.10
C LYS A 58 8.93 -9.39 -1.57
N LEU A 59 7.99 -9.62 -2.44
CA LEU A 59 6.69 -10.15 -2.09
C LEU A 59 6.82 -11.63 -1.73
N LEU A 60 6.40 -12.00 -0.52
CA LEU A 60 6.18 -13.40 -0.10
C LEU A 60 4.68 -13.67 -0.09
N ALA A 61 4.20 -14.45 -1.05
CA ALA A 61 2.83 -14.95 -1.04
C ALA A 61 2.77 -16.33 -0.37
N GLU A 62 1.84 -16.51 0.57
CA GLU A 62 1.63 -17.76 1.30
C GLU A 62 0.17 -18.18 1.23
N ASN A 63 -0.09 -19.47 0.96
CA ASN A 63 -1.42 -20.05 1.10
C ASN A 63 -1.57 -20.71 2.48
N LYS A 64 -2.46 -20.15 3.31
CA LYS A 64 -2.79 -20.66 4.66
C LYS A 64 -4.13 -21.39 4.72
N ASP A 65 -4.83 -21.51 3.59
CA ASP A 65 -6.10 -22.23 3.48
C ASP A 65 -5.88 -23.69 3.06
N LEU A 66 -6.92 -24.51 3.21
CA LEU A 66 -6.91 -25.91 2.82
C LEU A 66 -7.27 -26.12 1.34
N CYS A 67 -7.55 -25.05 0.59
CA CYS A 67 -7.82 -25.07 -0.84
C CYS A 67 -6.72 -24.33 -1.61
N ALA A 68 -6.59 -24.59 -2.91
CA ALA A 68 -5.67 -23.88 -3.77
C ALA A 68 -6.16 -22.44 -4.04
N HIS A 69 -5.24 -21.52 -4.20
CA HIS A 69 -5.51 -20.13 -4.60
C HIS A 69 -4.67 -19.74 -5.80
N GLY A 70 -5.27 -18.98 -6.73
CA GLY A 70 -4.48 -18.23 -7.70
C GLY A 70 -3.92 -16.98 -7.04
N PHE A 71 -2.68 -16.64 -7.36
CA PHE A 71 -2.07 -15.37 -6.93
C PHE A 71 -1.65 -14.61 -8.18
N GLN A 72 -2.40 -13.57 -8.50
CA GLN A 72 -2.17 -12.76 -9.68
C GLN A 72 -1.88 -11.31 -9.27
N VAL A 73 -0.82 -10.73 -9.84
CA VAL A 73 -0.51 -9.29 -9.75
C VAL A 73 -0.22 -8.80 -11.15
N LYS A 74 -1.07 -7.91 -11.66
CA LYS A 74 -0.84 -7.28 -12.96
C LYS A 74 0.03 -6.05 -12.76
N ALA A 75 1.30 -6.17 -13.10
CA ALA A 75 2.27 -5.08 -13.04
C ALA A 75 2.28 -4.28 -14.36
N TYR A 76 2.71 -3.01 -14.29
CA TYR A 76 2.81 -2.12 -15.45
C TYR A 76 4.25 -1.93 -15.91
N ARG A 77 5.21 -1.97 -14.98
CA ARG A 77 6.65 -1.76 -15.25
C ARG A 77 7.51 -2.99 -14.94
N ASN A 78 6.94 -3.94 -14.23
CA ASN A 78 7.60 -5.18 -13.82
C ASN A 78 6.94 -6.39 -14.48
N THR A 79 7.53 -7.56 -14.35
CA THR A 79 6.92 -8.81 -14.75
C THR A 79 5.68 -9.07 -13.92
N SER A 80 4.54 -9.29 -14.58
CA SER A 80 3.30 -9.67 -13.91
C SER A 80 3.41 -11.07 -13.32
N LEU A 81 2.77 -11.26 -12.17
CA LEU A 81 2.70 -12.53 -11.48
C LEU A 81 1.38 -13.23 -11.77
N ASN A 82 1.43 -14.52 -12.07
CA ASN A 82 0.24 -15.39 -12.18
C ASN A 82 0.64 -16.83 -11.84
N GLN A 83 0.36 -17.24 -10.62
CA GLN A 83 0.71 -18.57 -10.12
C GLN A 83 -0.39 -19.15 -9.24
N VAL A 84 -0.59 -20.46 -9.35
CA VAL A 84 -1.44 -21.20 -8.40
C VAL A 84 -0.59 -21.66 -7.22
N LEU A 85 -1.08 -21.40 -6.02
CA LEU A 85 -0.49 -21.84 -4.75
C LEU A 85 -1.37 -22.93 -4.13
N PRO A 86 -0.94 -24.20 -4.13
CA PRO A 86 -1.57 -25.27 -3.36
C PRO A 86 -1.62 -24.95 -1.85
N PRO A 87 -2.41 -25.68 -1.05
CA PRO A 87 -2.43 -25.53 0.41
C PRO A 87 -1.03 -25.62 1.03
N GLY A 88 -0.69 -24.65 1.87
CA GLY A 88 0.60 -24.59 2.59
C GLY A 88 1.78 -24.07 1.76
N GLU A 89 1.63 -23.92 0.45
CA GLU A 89 2.69 -23.46 -0.42
C GLU A 89 2.98 -21.96 -0.30
N LYS A 90 4.19 -21.60 -0.71
CA LYS A 90 4.71 -20.23 -0.70
C LYS A 90 5.42 -19.92 -2.01
N MET A 91 5.45 -18.65 -2.35
CA MET A 91 6.25 -18.14 -3.46
C MET A 91 6.87 -16.79 -3.12
N ILE A 92 8.01 -16.49 -3.73
CA ILE A 92 8.65 -15.19 -3.62
C ILE A 92 8.71 -14.55 -5.01
N HIS A 93 8.35 -13.26 -5.07
CA HIS A 93 8.41 -12.46 -6.30
C HIS A 93 9.09 -11.11 -6.03
N GLY A 94 10.05 -10.75 -6.89
CA GLY A 94 10.76 -9.48 -6.82
C GLY A 94 10.15 -8.45 -7.77
N PHE A 95 10.24 -7.18 -7.39
CA PHE A 95 9.95 -6.03 -8.25
C PHE A 95 11.24 -5.23 -8.43
N GLU A 96 11.58 -4.90 -9.67
CA GLU A 96 12.79 -4.14 -10.01
C GLU A 96 12.53 -2.63 -10.01
N TYR A 97 11.30 -2.23 -10.32
CA TYR A 97 10.92 -0.82 -10.49
C TYR A 97 9.71 -0.47 -9.64
N GLY A 98 9.71 0.72 -9.07
CA GLY A 98 8.52 1.29 -8.45
C GLY A 98 7.40 1.47 -9.49
N GLU A 99 6.18 1.17 -9.09
CA GLU A 99 4.99 1.28 -9.93
C GLU A 99 4.32 2.65 -9.72
N LYS A 100 3.78 3.21 -10.80
CA LYS A 100 3.09 4.52 -10.74
C LYS A 100 1.68 4.43 -10.16
N LEU A 101 1.11 3.23 -10.18
CA LEU A 101 -0.26 2.95 -9.75
C LEU A 101 -0.25 1.76 -8.79
N PRO A 102 -1.19 1.71 -7.84
CA PRO A 102 -1.43 0.51 -7.05
C PRO A 102 -1.75 -0.68 -7.96
N LEU A 103 -1.14 -1.81 -7.68
CA LEU A 103 -1.31 -3.06 -8.41
C LEU A 103 -2.44 -3.86 -7.78
N ARG A 104 -3.41 -4.26 -8.59
CA ARG A 104 -4.46 -5.17 -8.13
C ARG A 104 -3.89 -6.58 -7.96
N MET A 105 -4.10 -7.14 -6.79
CA MET A 105 -3.94 -8.57 -6.51
C MET A 105 -5.30 -9.25 -6.68
N SER A 106 -5.34 -10.40 -7.30
CA SER A 106 -6.57 -11.17 -7.51
C SER A 106 -6.31 -12.68 -7.47
N CYS A 107 -7.37 -13.44 -7.23
CA CYS A 107 -7.33 -14.88 -7.28
C CYS A 107 -8.08 -15.35 -8.53
N SER A 108 -7.44 -16.19 -9.37
CA SER A 108 -8.09 -16.77 -10.56
C SER A 108 -9.12 -17.84 -10.22
N ILE A 109 -9.10 -18.37 -9.01
CA ILE A 109 -10.00 -19.45 -8.53
C ILE A 109 -11.20 -18.85 -7.76
N HIS A 110 -10.96 -17.80 -6.96
CA HIS A 110 -11.96 -17.15 -6.12
C HIS A 110 -12.15 -15.68 -6.56
N PRO A 111 -13.11 -15.38 -7.44
CA PRO A 111 -13.25 -14.05 -8.07
C PRO A 111 -13.49 -12.89 -7.09
N TRP A 112 -14.01 -13.16 -5.90
CA TRP A 112 -14.21 -12.15 -4.84
C TRP A 112 -12.93 -11.80 -4.09
N GLN A 113 -11.86 -12.59 -4.24
CA GLN A 113 -10.62 -12.39 -3.51
C GLN A 113 -9.76 -11.34 -4.23
N GLU A 114 -9.74 -10.15 -3.67
CA GLU A 114 -9.00 -8.99 -4.16
C GLU A 114 -8.15 -8.36 -3.06
N GLY A 115 -7.10 -7.68 -3.47
CA GLY A 115 -6.25 -6.87 -2.63
C GLY A 115 -5.38 -5.94 -3.46
N TRP A 116 -4.53 -5.17 -2.80
CA TRP A 116 -3.73 -4.16 -3.48
C TRP A 116 -2.29 -4.14 -2.97
N LEU A 117 -1.36 -4.01 -3.90
CA LEU A 117 0.06 -3.87 -3.63
C LEU A 117 0.54 -2.54 -4.20
N VAL A 118 1.26 -1.75 -3.40
CA VAL A 118 1.92 -0.54 -3.86
C VAL A 118 3.43 -0.75 -3.79
N ALA A 119 4.08 -0.77 -4.94
CA ALA A 119 5.52 -0.97 -5.07
C ALA A 119 6.21 0.39 -5.29
N LEU A 120 7.04 0.82 -4.35
CA LEU A 120 7.71 2.12 -4.35
C LEU A 120 9.23 1.98 -4.30
N ASN A 121 9.94 2.99 -4.79
CA ASN A 121 11.41 3.05 -4.72
C ASN A 121 11.95 3.55 -3.36
N HIS A 122 11.10 3.73 -2.38
CA HIS A 122 11.44 4.23 -1.04
C HIS A 122 10.46 3.66 0.01
N PRO A 123 10.82 3.67 1.32
CA PRO A 123 9.99 3.07 2.37
C PRO A 123 8.96 4.04 2.99
N TYR A 124 8.84 5.28 2.53
CA TYR A 124 7.99 6.30 3.17
C TYR A 124 6.54 6.18 2.75
N PHE A 125 5.86 5.21 3.32
CA PHE A 125 4.43 4.94 3.13
C PHE A 125 3.80 4.35 4.40
N ALA A 126 2.49 4.41 4.48
CA ALA A 126 1.69 3.75 5.49
C ALA A 126 0.31 3.39 4.95
N THR A 127 -0.35 2.46 5.62
CA THR A 127 -1.76 2.11 5.38
C THR A 127 -2.56 2.43 6.64
N THR A 128 -3.74 3.02 6.51
CA THR A 128 -4.59 3.29 7.66
C THR A 128 -5.12 1.99 8.25
N ASP A 129 -5.13 1.93 9.58
CA ASP A 129 -5.70 0.85 10.37
C ASP A 129 -7.25 0.90 10.42
N GLU A 130 -7.86 0.00 11.18
CA GLU A 130 -9.31 -0.07 11.38
C GLU A 130 -9.93 1.17 12.05
N THR A 131 -9.11 2.03 12.66
CA THR A 131 -9.53 3.31 13.26
C THR A 131 -9.27 4.51 12.36
N GLY A 132 -8.71 4.27 11.16
CA GLY A 132 -8.34 5.30 10.19
C GLY A 132 -7.02 6.01 10.50
N ARG A 133 -6.23 5.50 11.45
CA ARG A 133 -4.93 6.08 11.83
C ARG A 133 -3.82 5.56 10.93
N PHE A 134 -2.84 6.40 10.67
CA PHE A 134 -1.58 6.04 10.01
C PHE A 134 -0.42 6.82 10.60
N GLN A 135 0.78 6.30 10.41
CA GLN A 135 2.03 6.97 10.77
C GLN A 135 3.12 6.62 9.77
N ILE A 136 3.83 7.62 9.25
CA ILE A 136 5.07 7.45 8.48
C ILE A 136 6.19 8.00 9.35
N LYS A 137 7.09 7.13 9.78
CA LYS A 137 8.18 7.49 10.69
C LYS A 137 9.38 8.06 9.92
N ASN A 138 10.20 8.84 10.62
CA ASN A 138 11.53 9.25 10.15
C ASN A 138 11.54 9.88 8.75
N LEU A 139 10.49 10.64 8.43
CA LEU A 139 10.45 11.42 7.18
C LEU A 139 11.59 12.43 7.15
N PRO A 140 12.28 12.63 6.02
CA PRO A 140 13.27 13.68 5.90
C PRO A 140 12.62 15.06 6.02
N VAL A 141 13.28 15.96 6.70
CA VAL A 141 12.85 17.37 6.83
C VAL A 141 12.83 18.02 5.45
N GLY A 142 11.82 18.83 5.19
CA GLY A 142 11.66 19.51 3.90
C GLY A 142 10.21 19.62 3.43
N GLU A 143 10.04 20.10 2.22
CA GLU A 143 8.72 20.17 1.58
C GLU A 143 8.52 18.96 0.67
N TRP A 144 7.46 18.21 0.95
CA TRP A 144 7.18 16.95 0.26
C TRP A 144 5.74 16.88 -0.21
N GLU A 145 5.51 16.22 -1.33
CA GLU A 145 4.18 15.88 -1.83
C GLU A 145 3.85 14.44 -1.47
N PHE A 146 2.73 14.24 -0.79
CA PHE A 146 2.18 12.93 -0.48
C PHE A 146 0.99 12.63 -1.38
N GLN A 147 0.63 11.36 -1.48
CA GLN A 147 -0.56 10.92 -2.18
C GLN A 147 -1.36 9.95 -1.32
N LEU A 148 -2.68 10.14 -1.33
CA LEU A 148 -3.63 9.27 -0.66
C LEU A 148 -4.42 8.51 -1.72
N TRP A 149 -4.52 7.20 -1.51
CA TRP A 149 -5.26 6.32 -2.40
C TRP A 149 -6.10 5.31 -1.60
N GLN A 150 -7.29 5.00 -2.11
CA GLN A 150 -8.18 3.99 -1.53
C GLN A 150 -8.88 3.25 -2.67
N GLU A 151 -9.04 1.94 -2.56
CA GLU A 151 -9.51 1.07 -3.66
C GLU A 151 -10.84 1.49 -4.30
N LYS A 152 -11.82 1.95 -3.51
CA LYS A 152 -13.14 2.36 -4.00
C LYS A 152 -13.16 3.81 -4.50
N ALA A 153 -12.39 4.69 -3.87
CA ALA A 153 -12.30 6.10 -4.24
C ALA A 153 -11.23 6.38 -5.32
N GLY A 154 -10.26 5.48 -5.47
CA GLY A 154 -9.05 5.77 -6.22
C GLY A 154 -8.21 6.81 -5.48
N TYR A 155 -7.74 7.84 -6.15
CA TYR A 155 -7.03 8.94 -5.50
C TYR A 155 -7.98 9.76 -4.64
N LEU A 156 -7.69 9.84 -3.34
CA LEU A 156 -8.58 10.35 -2.32
C LEU A 156 -8.45 11.87 -2.16
N ALA A 157 -9.28 12.63 -2.87
CA ALA A 157 -9.36 14.08 -2.74
C ALA A 157 -10.25 14.46 -1.55
N ALA A 158 -9.71 14.35 -0.32
CA ALA A 158 -10.45 14.66 0.91
C ALA A 158 -10.71 16.17 1.11
N ARG A 159 -9.97 17.03 0.43
CA ARG A 159 -10.11 18.49 0.42
C ARG A 159 -10.08 19.02 -1.02
N PRO A 160 -10.72 20.15 -1.33
CA PRO A 160 -10.74 20.72 -2.68
C PRO A 160 -9.35 20.97 -3.29
N GLU A 161 -8.38 21.37 -2.46
CA GLU A 161 -6.99 21.61 -2.87
C GLU A 161 -6.20 20.32 -3.13
N TRP A 162 -6.65 19.15 -2.64
CA TRP A 162 -5.98 17.87 -2.81
C TRP A 162 -6.34 17.20 -4.13
N LYS A 163 -6.01 17.86 -5.23
CA LYS A 163 -6.28 17.32 -6.58
C LYS A 163 -5.63 15.95 -6.75
N ARG A 164 -6.42 14.94 -7.13
CA ARG A 164 -5.99 13.55 -7.26
C ARG A 164 -5.33 12.99 -5.99
N GLY A 165 -5.83 13.36 -4.80
CA GLY A 165 -5.31 12.87 -3.53
C GLY A 165 -3.91 13.38 -3.18
N ARG A 166 -3.44 14.47 -3.77
CA ARG A 166 -2.11 15.04 -3.51
C ARG A 166 -2.16 16.08 -2.43
N LEU A 167 -1.22 15.99 -1.54
CA LEU A 167 -1.08 16.80 -0.33
C LEU A 167 0.37 17.26 -0.21
N LYS A 168 0.60 18.56 -0.22
CA LYS A 168 1.94 19.13 0.06
C LYS A 168 2.07 19.43 1.53
N LEU A 169 3.15 18.96 2.14
CA LEU A 169 3.47 19.15 3.55
C LEU A 169 4.90 19.64 3.71
N LYS A 170 5.09 20.57 4.64
CA LYS A 170 6.40 20.93 5.15
C LYS A 170 6.66 20.08 6.40
N ILE A 171 7.58 19.13 6.28
CA ILE A 171 8.00 18.26 7.38
C ILE A 171 9.06 18.99 8.21
N ALA A 172 8.75 19.22 9.47
CA ALA A 172 9.64 19.78 10.48
C ALA A 172 10.29 18.67 11.32
N PRO A 173 11.38 18.93 12.04
CA PRO A 173 11.90 17.99 13.04
C PRO A 173 10.84 17.67 14.11
N GLY A 174 10.79 16.41 14.56
CA GLY A 174 9.82 15.94 15.54
C GLY A 174 8.52 15.45 14.93
N GLU A 175 7.44 15.48 15.72
CA GLU A 175 6.13 15.03 15.30
C GLU A 175 5.42 16.06 14.41
N ASN A 176 4.82 15.57 13.31
CA ASN A 176 4.05 16.38 12.38
C ASN A 176 2.62 15.84 12.34
N ASP A 177 1.77 16.31 13.25
CA ASP A 177 0.38 15.89 13.37
C ASP A 177 -0.51 16.59 12.32
N LEU A 178 -1.16 15.82 11.48
CA LEU A 178 -2.09 16.31 10.46
C LEU A 178 -3.52 16.52 11.01
N GLY A 179 -3.75 16.11 12.25
CA GLY A 179 -5.09 16.12 12.85
C GLY A 179 -6.08 15.21 12.12
N LEU A 180 -7.36 15.47 12.30
CA LEU A 180 -8.43 14.69 11.69
C LEU A 180 -8.65 15.09 10.23
N ILE A 181 -8.45 14.14 9.31
CA ILE A 181 -8.77 14.29 7.89
C ILE A 181 -10.17 13.73 7.64
N LYS A 182 -11.15 14.63 7.48
CA LYS A 182 -12.53 14.23 7.16
C LYS A 182 -12.68 13.98 5.66
N VAL A 183 -13.29 12.85 5.32
CA VAL A 183 -13.56 12.45 3.93
C VAL A 183 -15.08 12.40 3.72
N SER A 184 -15.59 13.14 2.74
CA SER A 184 -17.02 13.13 2.41
C SER A 184 -17.42 11.76 1.82
N PRO A 185 -18.56 11.18 2.23
CA PRO A 185 -19.11 9.98 1.59
C PRO A 185 -19.27 10.12 0.06
N SER A 186 -19.49 11.32 -0.44
CA SER A 186 -19.61 11.61 -1.88
C SER A 186 -18.37 11.22 -2.70
N VAL A 187 -17.19 11.14 -2.07
CA VAL A 187 -15.95 10.69 -2.73
C VAL A 187 -16.05 9.22 -3.18
N PHE A 188 -16.94 8.44 -2.59
CA PHE A 188 -17.20 7.04 -2.89
C PHE A 188 -18.44 6.81 -3.74
N ALA A 189 -19.27 7.86 -3.95
CA ALA A 189 -20.47 7.80 -4.77
C ALA A 189 -20.09 7.98 -6.24
N GLY A 190 -20.29 6.96 -7.08
CA GLY A 190 -20.22 7.11 -8.54
C GLY A 190 -18.96 6.59 -9.23
N LYS A 191 -18.37 5.48 -8.71
CA LYS A 191 -17.38 4.70 -9.46
C LYS A 191 -17.77 3.24 -9.55
#